data_fce313edd2fb800f70b734214975329b
#
_entry.id   fce313edd2fb800f70b734214975329b
#
_cell.length_a   1.000
_cell.length_b   1.000
_cell.length_c   1.000
_cell.angle_alpha   90.00
_cell.angle_beta   90.00
_cell.angle_gamma   90.00
#
_symmetry.space_group_name_H-M   'P 1'
#
loop_
_entity.id
_entity.type
_entity.pdbx_description
1 polymer ?
#
loop_
_entity_poly.entity_id
_entity_poly.type
_entity_poly.pdbx_seq_one_letter_code
_entity_poly.pdbx_strand_id
1 'polypeptide(L)'
;MSFQCGIVGLPNVGKSTLFNALTESGIPAENYPFCTIEPHIGIVELPDVRLKDLARIYSPEKVTPATVEFIDIAGLVKGASKGEGLGNQFLGQIRQTSAILHVVRCFDDKNITHVDGSIDPVRDVETIETELLLADIMTLEKRKQKVEKLARSGDKEAKDSLYILDLLLEHCSDGKAARLLTIDEDYNEFKRSLHLLTEKPVLYIANTSEAETMEDDTGEHVRSLEEYALKENNIVISLCSSIEQEIALLKEEEKPIFLQEYGLSEPGLNKVIRTSFELLGLQNFFTCGEKEVKSWTISKGSTAPQAAGNIHSDFERGFIKADTFHYSELIKNGSEKALKELGLIRQEGKDYIVKDGDCIFFKFNV
;
A
#
# COMPACT_ATOMS: atom_id res chain seq x y z
N MET A 1 5.87 4.66 11.70
CA MET A 1 6.36 3.76 10.63
C MET A 1 5.85 4.35 9.33
N SER A 2 6.72 4.49 8.33
CA SER A 2 6.31 4.91 6.99
C SER A 2 5.80 3.68 6.24
N PHE A 3 4.63 3.80 5.62
CA PHE A 3 4.03 2.73 4.84
C PHE A 3 4.34 2.96 3.36
N GLN A 4 5.27 2.17 2.84
CA GLN A 4 5.85 2.36 1.52
C GLN A 4 5.37 1.29 0.55
N CYS A 5 4.86 1.71 -0.61
CA CYS A 5 4.51 0.87 -1.73
C CYS A 5 5.61 0.93 -2.80
N GLY A 6 6.22 -0.19 -3.13
CA GLY A 6 7.22 -0.27 -4.19
C GLY A 6 6.57 -0.50 -5.55
N ILE A 7 6.82 0.39 -6.51
CA ILE A 7 6.36 0.21 -7.88
C ILE A 7 7.39 -0.62 -8.63
N VAL A 8 6.97 -1.80 -9.09
CA VAL A 8 7.82 -2.73 -9.85
C VAL A 8 7.20 -3.03 -11.21
N GLY A 9 8.00 -3.53 -12.12
CA GLY A 9 7.56 -3.97 -13.45
C GLY A 9 8.75 -4.14 -14.38
N LEU A 10 8.53 -4.82 -15.50
CA LEU A 10 9.52 -4.96 -16.56
C LEU A 10 9.83 -3.59 -17.20
N PRO A 11 10.91 -3.46 -17.97
CA PRO A 11 11.16 -2.25 -18.74
C PRO A 11 10.02 -1.96 -19.74
N ASN A 12 9.73 -0.69 -19.97
CA ASN A 12 8.74 -0.19 -20.95
C ASN A 12 7.28 -0.61 -20.71
N VAL A 13 6.89 -0.90 -19.46
CA VAL A 13 5.50 -1.22 -19.09
C VAL A 13 4.68 0.01 -18.65
N GLY A 14 5.28 1.22 -18.60
CA GLY A 14 4.63 2.44 -18.14
C GLY A 14 4.88 2.78 -16.67
N LYS A 15 5.81 2.09 -15.99
CA LYS A 15 6.12 2.26 -14.58
C LYS A 15 6.49 3.72 -14.21
N SER A 16 7.43 4.33 -14.93
CA SER A 16 7.86 5.72 -14.67
C SER A 16 6.76 6.73 -15.02
N THR A 17 5.93 6.46 -16.03
CA THR A 17 4.76 7.29 -16.36
C THR A 17 3.77 7.28 -15.21
N LEU A 18 3.45 6.10 -14.66
CA LEU A 18 2.57 5.95 -13.49
C LEU A 18 3.15 6.67 -12.26
N PHE A 19 4.45 6.50 -11.99
CA PHE A 19 5.11 7.15 -10.86
C PHE A 19 5.08 8.67 -10.98
N ASN A 20 5.36 9.22 -12.18
CA ASN A 20 5.27 10.64 -12.44
C ASN A 20 3.84 11.17 -12.23
N ALA A 21 2.83 10.48 -12.75
CA ALA A 21 1.43 10.84 -12.56
C ALA A 21 1.04 10.86 -11.07
N LEU A 22 1.50 9.88 -10.28
CA LEU A 22 1.30 9.84 -8.83
C LEU A 22 1.98 11.02 -8.13
N THR A 23 3.22 11.37 -8.52
CA THR A 23 3.99 12.43 -7.85
C THR A 23 3.56 13.82 -8.28
N GLU A 24 3.11 14.02 -9.51
CA GLU A 24 2.54 15.28 -9.98
C GLU A 24 1.20 15.61 -9.33
N SER A 25 0.40 14.58 -9.01
CA SER A 25 -0.82 14.75 -8.22
C SER A 25 -0.57 14.87 -6.71
N GLY A 26 0.67 14.67 -6.27
CA GLY A 26 1.11 14.66 -4.87
C GLY A 26 1.43 16.05 -4.32
N ILE A 27 1.84 16.05 -3.05
CA ILE A 27 2.27 17.28 -2.36
C ILE A 27 3.69 17.63 -2.82
N PRO A 28 3.97 18.90 -3.19
CA PRO A 28 5.35 19.33 -3.36
C PRO A 28 6.15 19.01 -2.09
N ALA A 29 7.22 18.31 -2.29
CA ALA A 29 8.05 17.76 -1.20
C ALA A 29 8.57 18.82 -0.21
N GLU A 30 8.64 20.09 -0.65
CA GLU A 30 9.03 21.27 0.17
C GLU A 30 8.04 21.55 1.31
N ASN A 31 6.81 21.05 1.22
CA ASN A 31 5.75 21.31 2.20
C ASN A 31 5.66 20.26 3.32
N TYR A 32 6.50 19.21 3.29
CA TYR A 32 6.49 18.17 4.30
C TYR A 32 7.67 18.36 5.28
N PRO A 33 7.40 18.76 6.54
CA PRO A 33 8.46 18.89 7.54
C PRO A 33 9.08 17.53 7.85
N PHE A 34 10.41 17.44 7.79
CA PHE A 34 11.25 16.28 8.12
C PHE A 34 11.42 15.17 7.06
N CYS A 35 11.00 15.35 5.81
CA CYS A 35 11.34 14.41 4.74
C CYS A 35 12.58 14.88 3.98
N THR A 36 13.63 14.06 4.00
CA THR A 36 14.72 14.14 3.03
C THR A 36 14.20 13.47 1.75
N ILE A 37 14.04 14.25 0.67
CA ILE A 37 13.52 13.73 -0.59
C ILE A 37 14.63 12.94 -1.26
N GLU A 38 14.47 11.63 -1.32
CA GLU A 38 15.25 10.80 -2.23
C GLU A 38 14.57 10.84 -3.62
N PRO A 39 15.34 10.89 -4.73
CA PRO A 39 14.82 11.14 -6.08
C PRO A 39 13.84 10.10 -6.64
N HIS A 40 13.46 9.10 -5.87
CA HIS A 40 12.57 8.01 -6.28
C HIS A 40 11.42 7.78 -5.28
N ILE A 41 11.16 8.73 -4.38
CA ILE A 41 10.06 8.62 -3.40
C ILE A 41 9.03 9.70 -3.69
N GLY A 42 7.79 9.28 -3.91
CA GLY A 42 6.62 10.14 -4.06
C GLY A 42 5.71 10.05 -2.84
N ILE A 43 5.32 11.19 -2.28
CA ILE A 43 4.35 11.26 -1.18
C ILE A 43 3.04 11.76 -1.76
N VAL A 44 1.99 10.96 -1.63
CA VAL A 44 0.68 11.22 -2.26
C VAL A 44 -0.40 11.28 -1.19
N GLU A 45 -1.28 12.28 -1.28
CA GLU A 45 -2.44 12.39 -0.39
C GLU A 45 -3.44 11.25 -0.63
N LEU A 46 -3.96 10.68 0.46
CA LEU A 46 -5.04 9.71 0.38
C LEU A 46 -6.36 10.44 0.07
N PRO A 47 -7.02 10.15 -1.07
CA PRO A 47 -8.32 10.72 -1.39
C PRO A 47 -9.38 10.21 -0.40
N ASP A 48 -9.84 11.10 0.50
CA ASP A 48 -10.84 10.78 1.51
C ASP A 48 -11.93 11.88 1.55
N VAL A 49 -13.11 11.53 1.08
CA VAL A 49 -14.26 12.45 1.06
C VAL A 49 -14.69 12.88 2.46
N ARG A 50 -14.47 12.01 3.47
CA ARG A 50 -14.81 12.28 4.87
C ARG A 50 -14.08 13.49 5.41
N LEU A 51 -12.82 13.68 5.01
CA LEU A 51 -12.01 14.83 5.43
C LEU A 51 -12.59 16.16 4.91
N LYS A 52 -13.10 16.15 3.67
CA LYS A 52 -13.78 17.32 3.07
C LYS A 52 -15.07 17.68 3.83
N ASP A 53 -15.86 16.68 4.19
CA ASP A 53 -17.10 16.88 4.92
C ASP A 53 -16.85 17.37 6.36
N LEU A 54 -15.85 16.81 7.04
CA LEU A 54 -15.40 17.28 8.34
C LEU A 54 -14.93 18.75 8.28
N ALA A 55 -14.16 19.12 7.24
CA ALA A 55 -13.72 20.49 7.02
C ALA A 55 -14.89 21.47 6.84
N ARG A 56 -15.99 21.05 6.20
CA ARG A 56 -17.19 21.89 6.07
C ARG A 56 -17.87 22.15 7.41
N ILE A 57 -17.88 21.13 8.31
CA ILE A 57 -18.55 21.26 9.62
C ILE A 57 -17.73 22.11 10.57
N TYR A 58 -16.41 21.89 10.64
CA TYR A 58 -15.52 22.55 11.59
C TYR A 58 -14.97 23.89 11.11
N SER A 59 -14.99 24.13 9.79
CA SER A 59 -14.38 25.32 9.14
C SER A 59 -12.98 25.62 9.68
N PRO A 60 -12.05 24.64 9.64
CA PRO A 60 -10.75 24.75 10.28
C PRO A 60 -9.81 25.68 9.51
N GLU A 61 -8.81 26.23 10.21
CA GLU A 61 -7.72 26.99 9.57
C GLU A 61 -6.86 26.12 8.66
N LYS A 62 -6.74 24.81 8.98
CA LYS A 62 -5.93 23.84 8.21
C LYS A 62 -6.62 22.49 8.10
N VAL A 63 -6.49 21.87 6.91
CA VAL A 63 -6.89 20.48 6.65
C VAL A 63 -5.65 19.69 6.28
N THR A 64 -5.41 18.57 6.98
CA THR A 64 -4.23 17.73 6.75
C THR A 64 -4.69 16.31 6.42
N PRO A 65 -4.55 15.86 5.15
CA PRO A 65 -4.88 14.50 4.74
C PRO A 65 -3.86 13.47 5.25
N ALA A 66 -4.24 12.21 5.25
CA ALA A 66 -3.31 11.09 5.33
C ALA A 66 -2.53 10.95 4.02
N THR A 67 -1.36 10.31 4.07
CA THR A 67 -0.50 10.13 2.90
C THR A 67 -0.03 8.69 2.77
N VAL A 68 0.29 8.30 1.54
CA VAL A 68 0.94 7.03 1.18
C VAL A 68 2.24 7.37 0.46
N GLU A 69 3.29 6.63 0.74
CA GLU A 69 4.58 6.77 0.06
C GLU A 69 4.70 5.72 -1.06
N PHE A 70 5.08 6.17 -2.24
CA PHE A 70 5.39 5.32 -3.39
C PHE A 70 6.87 5.44 -3.74
N ILE A 71 7.51 4.31 -4.03
CA ILE A 71 8.92 4.24 -4.41
C ILE A 71 9.01 3.69 -5.82
N ASP A 72 9.58 4.46 -6.76
CA ASP A 72 9.90 3.95 -8.09
C ASP A 72 11.14 3.06 -7.99
N ILE A 73 10.92 1.76 -8.09
CA ILE A 73 11.99 0.78 -8.06
C ILE A 73 12.45 0.51 -9.49
N ALA A 74 13.74 0.69 -9.76
CA ALA A 74 14.32 0.49 -11.08
C ALA A 74 13.92 -0.86 -11.67
N GLY A 75 13.60 -0.92 -12.98
CA GLY A 75 13.05 -2.11 -13.62
C GLY A 75 13.91 -3.35 -13.46
N LEU A 76 13.26 -4.47 -13.18
CA LEU A 76 13.89 -5.78 -13.07
C LEU A 76 14.34 -6.27 -14.44
N VAL A 77 15.57 -6.75 -14.54
CA VAL A 77 16.06 -7.49 -15.68
C VAL A 77 16.19 -8.96 -15.27
N LYS A 78 15.80 -9.87 -16.14
CA LYS A 78 15.92 -11.33 -15.94
C LYS A 78 17.34 -11.70 -15.48
N GLY A 79 17.44 -12.49 -14.39
CA GLY A 79 18.71 -12.88 -13.78
C GLY A 79 19.16 -11.97 -12.62
N ALA A 80 18.30 -11.11 -12.11
CA ALA A 80 18.62 -10.21 -11.00
C ALA A 80 18.99 -10.94 -9.70
N SER A 81 18.42 -12.11 -9.45
CA SER A 81 18.72 -12.95 -8.28
C SER A 81 20.11 -13.60 -8.33
N LYS A 82 20.67 -13.80 -9.53
CA LYS A 82 22.00 -14.38 -9.77
C LYS A 82 23.10 -13.31 -9.95
N GLY A 83 22.70 -12.04 -10.05
CA GLY A 83 23.54 -10.97 -10.54
C GLY A 83 24.37 -10.26 -9.48
N GLU A 84 25.53 -9.83 -9.92
CA GLU A 84 26.35 -8.83 -9.27
C GLU A 84 25.76 -7.44 -9.59
N GLY A 85 25.60 -6.58 -8.59
CA GLY A 85 25.30 -5.16 -8.77
C GLY A 85 23.81 -4.78 -8.77
N LEU A 86 23.24 -4.39 -9.91
CA LEU A 86 21.91 -3.77 -10.02
C LEU A 86 20.75 -4.66 -9.52
N GLY A 87 20.82 -5.99 -9.72
CA GLY A 87 19.80 -6.91 -9.24
C GLY A 87 19.69 -6.96 -7.71
N ASN A 88 20.82 -6.99 -7.02
CA ASN A 88 20.85 -6.95 -5.55
C ASN A 88 20.32 -5.62 -5.00
N GLN A 89 20.56 -4.52 -5.69
CA GLN A 89 20.07 -3.20 -5.31
C GLN A 89 18.53 -3.15 -5.45
N PHE A 90 18.00 -3.65 -6.56
CA PHE A 90 16.56 -3.79 -6.78
C PHE A 90 15.87 -4.61 -5.69
N LEU A 91 16.36 -5.83 -5.42
CA LEU A 91 15.81 -6.68 -4.36
C LEU A 91 15.94 -6.02 -2.97
N GLY A 92 16.99 -5.26 -2.74
CA GLY A 92 17.20 -4.48 -1.52
C GLY A 92 16.16 -3.37 -1.34
N GLN A 93 15.79 -2.67 -2.41
CA GLN A 93 14.74 -1.65 -2.41
C GLN A 93 13.36 -2.28 -2.14
N ILE A 94 13.00 -3.37 -2.84
CA ILE A 94 11.74 -4.09 -2.57
C ILE A 94 11.68 -4.54 -1.11
N ARG A 95 12.80 -4.98 -0.53
CA ARG A 95 12.83 -5.46 0.86
C ARG A 95 12.39 -4.39 1.86
N GLN A 96 12.65 -3.13 1.57
CA GLN A 96 12.29 -1.99 2.42
C GLN A 96 10.81 -1.60 2.30
N THR A 97 10.13 -1.95 1.21
CA THR A 97 8.71 -1.62 1.02
C THR A 97 7.79 -2.52 1.83
N SER A 98 6.56 -2.08 2.06
CA SER A 98 5.52 -2.82 2.79
C SER A 98 4.57 -3.58 1.85
N ALA A 99 4.41 -3.11 0.62
CA ALA A 99 3.62 -3.74 -0.44
C ALA A 99 4.26 -3.52 -1.81
N ILE A 100 3.84 -4.30 -2.80
CA ILE A 100 4.30 -4.23 -4.18
C ILE A 100 3.14 -3.80 -5.08
N LEU A 101 3.35 -2.73 -5.86
CA LEU A 101 2.52 -2.36 -6.99
C LEU A 101 3.20 -2.87 -8.26
N HIS A 102 2.66 -3.93 -8.83
CA HIS A 102 3.24 -4.55 -10.01
C HIS A 102 2.56 -4.01 -11.27
N VAL A 103 3.25 -3.13 -11.98
CA VAL A 103 2.78 -2.56 -13.26
C VAL A 103 3.04 -3.56 -14.37
N VAL A 104 1.96 -3.95 -15.05
CA VAL A 104 1.97 -4.95 -16.11
C VAL A 104 1.45 -4.32 -17.39
N ARG A 105 2.17 -4.51 -18.50
CA ARG A 105 1.75 -3.99 -19.79
C ARG A 105 0.63 -4.84 -20.37
N CYS A 106 -0.52 -4.22 -20.59
CA CYS A 106 -1.70 -4.84 -21.18
C CYS A 106 -2.15 -4.15 -22.49
N PHE A 107 -1.27 -3.42 -23.15
CA PHE A 107 -1.58 -2.68 -24.39
C PHE A 107 -0.58 -2.99 -25.50
N ASP A 108 -1.06 -2.97 -26.75
CA ASP A 108 -0.24 -3.10 -27.95
C ASP A 108 0.20 -1.71 -28.46
N ASP A 109 1.51 -1.50 -28.59
CA ASP A 109 2.08 -0.34 -29.26
C ASP A 109 3.35 -0.77 -30.03
N LYS A 110 3.32 -0.58 -31.34
CA LYS A 110 4.43 -0.94 -32.24
C LYS A 110 5.68 -0.08 -32.06
N ASN A 111 5.54 1.09 -31.47
CA ASN A 111 6.65 2.02 -31.20
C ASN A 111 7.36 1.71 -29.89
N ILE A 112 6.76 0.92 -29.00
CA ILE A 112 7.31 0.55 -27.71
C ILE A 112 7.75 -0.90 -27.73
N THR A 113 9.07 -1.12 -27.74
CA THR A 113 9.63 -2.48 -27.77
C THR A 113 9.36 -3.21 -26.45
N HIS A 114 8.82 -4.44 -26.54
CA HIS A 114 8.72 -5.34 -25.39
C HIS A 114 10.01 -6.14 -25.24
N VAL A 115 10.42 -6.43 -23.98
CA VAL A 115 11.68 -7.14 -23.69
C VAL A 115 11.71 -8.54 -24.33
N ASP A 116 10.58 -9.26 -24.30
CA ASP A 116 10.43 -10.60 -24.85
C ASP A 116 9.80 -10.62 -26.25
N GLY A 117 9.62 -9.47 -26.90
CA GLY A 117 9.13 -9.32 -28.28
C GLY A 117 7.64 -9.53 -28.48
N SER A 118 6.89 -9.99 -27.47
CA SER A 118 5.42 -10.15 -27.48
C SER A 118 4.84 -9.75 -26.13
N ILE A 119 3.60 -9.29 -26.13
CA ILE A 119 2.88 -8.95 -24.91
C ILE A 119 2.24 -10.22 -24.35
N ASP A 120 2.53 -10.51 -23.10
CA ASP A 120 1.95 -11.61 -22.35
C ASP A 120 2.01 -11.25 -20.85
N PRO A 121 0.91 -10.69 -20.32
CA PRO A 121 0.86 -10.19 -18.96
C PRO A 121 1.18 -11.24 -17.88
N VAL A 122 0.73 -12.48 -18.10
CA VAL A 122 0.95 -13.58 -17.14
C VAL A 122 2.43 -13.95 -17.10
N ARG A 123 3.06 -14.15 -18.26
CA ARG A 123 4.51 -14.42 -18.37
C ARG A 123 5.34 -13.31 -17.73
N ASP A 124 4.94 -12.06 -17.93
CA ASP A 124 5.65 -10.89 -17.40
C ASP A 124 5.59 -10.85 -15.87
N VAL A 125 4.43 -11.18 -15.28
CA VAL A 125 4.26 -11.35 -13.85
C VAL A 125 5.12 -12.50 -13.33
N GLU A 126 5.02 -13.68 -13.92
CA GLU A 126 5.77 -14.88 -13.53
C GLU A 126 7.29 -14.67 -13.60
N THR A 127 7.76 -13.85 -14.55
CA THR A 127 9.18 -13.49 -14.65
C THR A 127 9.67 -12.75 -13.41
N ILE A 128 8.92 -11.74 -12.94
CA ILE A 128 9.27 -10.99 -11.71
C ILE A 128 9.10 -11.87 -10.48
N GLU A 129 7.99 -12.58 -10.35
CA GLU A 129 7.76 -13.47 -9.21
C GLU A 129 8.84 -14.54 -9.05
N THR A 130 9.30 -15.12 -10.16
CA THR A 130 10.39 -16.09 -10.16
C THR A 130 11.68 -15.51 -9.56
N GLU A 131 12.04 -14.27 -9.93
CA GLU A 131 13.23 -13.61 -9.39
C GLU A 131 13.10 -13.33 -7.88
N LEU A 132 11.91 -12.92 -7.43
CA LEU A 132 11.61 -12.70 -6.01
C LEU A 132 11.66 -14.02 -5.22
N LEU A 133 11.09 -15.10 -5.76
CA LEU A 133 11.12 -16.44 -5.16
C LEU A 133 12.55 -16.97 -5.03
N LEU A 134 13.36 -16.84 -6.06
CA LEU A 134 14.77 -17.26 -6.01
C LEU A 134 15.54 -16.52 -4.92
N ALA A 135 15.30 -15.22 -4.75
CA ALA A 135 15.91 -14.43 -3.69
C ALA A 135 15.43 -14.86 -2.29
N ASP A 136 14.16 -15.23 -2.16
CA ASP A 136 13.61 -15.76 -0.90
C ASP A 136 14.17 -17.13 -0.56
N ILE A 137 14.27 -18.04 -1.51
CA ILE A 137 14.88 -19.36 -1.33
C ILE A 137 16.32 -19.21 -0.81
N MET A 138 17.12 -18.35 -1.42
CA MET A 138 18.49 -18.06 -0.94
C MET A 138 18.50 -17.50 0.49
N THR A 139 17.54 -16.66 0.85
CA THR A 139 17.39 -16.10 2.20
C THR A 139 17.04 -17.19 3.20
N LEU A 140 16.08 -18.05 2.86
CA LEU A 140 15.62 -19.17 3.68
C LEU A 140 16.73 -20.20 3.91
N GLU A 141 17.46 -20.62 2.86
CA GLU A 141 18.59 -21.54 2.95
C GLU A 141 19.68 -20.99 3.88
N LYS A 142 20.04 -19.73 3.74
CA LYS A 142 21.03 -19.07 4.58
C LYS A 142 20.56 -19.00 6.05
N ARG A 143 19.28 -18.76 6.28
CA ARG A 143 18.68 -18.73 7.62
C ARG A 143 18.67 -20.14 8.22
N LYS A 144 18.25 -21.15 7.45
CA LYS A 144 18.22 -22.56 7.84
C LYS A 144 19.59 -23.05 8.31
N GLN A 145 20.65 -22.81 7.55
CA GLN A 145 22.03 -23.19 7.92
C GLN A 145 22.47 -22.62 9.29
N LYS A 146 22.01 -21.40 9.65
CA LYS A 146 22.30 -20.81 10.97
C LYS A 146 21.49 -21.48 12.07
N VAL A 147 20.18 -21.70 11.84
CA VAL A 147 19.26 -22.28 12.84
C VAL A 147 19.57 -23.76 13.10
N GLU A 148 19.97 -24.53 12.08
CA GLU A 148 20.37 -25.95 12.25
C GLU A 148 21.48 -26.14 13.27
N LYS A 149 22.45 -25.23 13.33
CA LYS A 149 23.55 -25.30 14.31
C LYS A 149 23.03 -25.16 15.75
N LEU A 150 22.03 -24.28 15.95
CA LEU A 150 21.39 -24.07 17.26
C LEU A 150 20.46 -25.24 17.61
N ALA A 151 19.67 -25.74 16.67
CA ALA A 151 18.77 -26.85 16.85
C ALA A 151 19.52 -28.15 17.28
N ARG A 152 20.72 -28.38 16.73
CA ARG A 152 21.61 -29.50 17.11
C ARG A 152 22.07 -29.42 18.57
N SER A 153 22.13 -28.26 19.19
CA SER A 153 22.46 -28.08 20.62
C SER A 153 21.30 -28.35 21.55
N GLY A 154 20.10 -28.68 21.00
CA GLY A 154 18.93 -29.05 21.80
C GLY A 154 17.97 -27.89 22.05
N ASP A 155 18.20 -26.73 21.49
CA ASP A 155 17.33 -25.54 21.58
C ASP A 155 15.96 -25.85 20.95
N LYS A 156 14.87 -25.67 21.73
CA LYS A 156 13.51 -25.98 21.30
C LYS A 156 12.98 -24.95 20.30
N GLU A 157 13.21 -23.66 20.56
CA GLU A 157 12.78 -22.59 19.66
C GLU A 157 13.47 -22.68 18.29
N ALA A 158 14.76 -23.10 18.30
CA ALA A 158 15.48 -23.34 17.04
C ALA A 158 14.88 -24.55 16.27
N LYS A 159 14.37 -25.58 16.94
CA LYS A 159 13.71 -26.72 16.26
C LYS A 159 12.37 -26.31 15.63
N ASP A 160 11.58 -25.52 16.34
CA ASP A 160 10.30 -25.00 15.82
C ASP A 160 10.55 -24.06 14.63
N SER A 161 11.56 -23.17 14.74
CA SER A 161 12.00 -22.30 13.64
C SER A 161 12.48 -23.10 12.42
N LEU A 162 13.20 -24.22 12.64
CA LEU A 162 13.68 -25.07 11.55
C LEU A 162 12.51 -25.71 10.80
N TYR A 163 11.50 -26.20 11.52
CA TYR A 163 10.30 -26.76 10.90
C TYR A 163 9.60 -25.75 9.98
N ILE A 164 9.43 -24.51 10.43
CA ILE A 164 8.82 -23.46 9.61
C ILE A 164 9.69 -23.09 8.39
N LEU A 165 11.02 -23.07 8.55
CA LEU A 165 11.93 -22.83 7.45
C LEU A 165 11.85 -23.93 6.39
N ASP A 166 11.70 -25.19 6.79
CA ASP A 166 11.55 -26.31 5.88
C ASP A 166 10.24 -26.23 5.08
N LEU A 167 9.12 -25.91 5.75
CA LEU A 167 7.83 -25.71 5.08
C LEU A 167 7.89 -24.57 4.06
N LEU A 168 8.50 -23.43 4.43
CA LEU A 168 8.65 -22.28 3.53
C LEU A 168 9.56 -22.61 2.34
N LEU A 169 10.67 -23.34 2.56
CA LEU A 169 11.58 -23.76 1.49
C LEU A 169 10.89 -24.70 0.50
N GLU A 170 10.15 -25.70 0.97
CA GLU A 170 9.39 -26.60 0.13
C GLU A 170 8.36 -25.82 -0.69
N HIS A 171 7.55 -24.97 -0.03
CA HIS A 171 6.52 -24.17 -0.69
C HIS A 171 7.07 -23.23 -1.75
N CYS A 172 8.14 -22.49 -1.45
CA CYS A 172 8.78 -21.58 -2.40
C CYS A 172 9.49 -22.32 -3.54
N SER A 173 10.07 -23.48 -3.26
CA SER A 173 10.71 -24.33 -4.28
C SER A 173 9.71 -24.93 -5.27
N ASP A 174 8.46 -25.11 -4.85
CA ASP A 174 7.32 -25.46 -5.71
C ASP A 174 6.84 -24.29 -6.59
N GLY A 175 7.50 -23.13 -6.54
CA GLY A 175 7.12 -21.94 -7.31
C GLY A 175 5.97 -21.15 -6.72
N LYS A 176 5.63 -21.32 -5.43
CA LYS A 176 4.52 -20.64 -4.76
C LYS A 176 5.04 -19.52 -3.88
N ALA A 177 4.42 -18.34 -3.96
CA ALA A 177 4.77 -17.19 -3.14
C ALA A 177 4.57 -17.47 -1.63
N ALA A 178 5.48 -16.97 -0.79
CA ALA A 178 5.43 -17.20 0.65
C ALA A 178 4.12 -16.69 1.31
N ARG A 179 3.47 -15.65 0.73
CA ARG A 179 2.16 -15.12 1.17
C ARG A 179 1.03 -16.16 1.10
N LEU A 180 1.14 -17.17 0.23
CA LEU A 180 0.13 -18.21 0.03
C LEU A 180 0.26 -19.36 1.04
N LEU A 181 1.36 -19.45 1.79
CA LEU A 181 1.54 -20.45 2.82
C LEU A 181 0.88 -20.01 4.14
N THR A 182 -0.19 -20.69 4.52
CA THR A 182 -0.81 -20.53 5.83
C THR A 182 -0.05 -21.38 6.85
N ILE A 183 0.36 -20.77 7.95
CA ILE A 183 1.01 -21.40 9.10
C ILE A 183 0.21 -21.09 10.36
N ASP A 184 0.50 -21.80 11.45
CA ASP A 184 -0.09 -21.53 12.75
C ASP A 184 0.25 -20.10 13.22
N GLU A 185 -0.71 -19.44 13.88
CA GLU A 185 -0.59 -18.04 14.33
C GLU A 185 0.63 -17.80 15.21
N ASP A 186 1.00 -18.78 16.03
CA ASP A 186 2.16 -18.73 16.91
C ASP A 186 3.49 -18.51 16.16
N TYR A 187 3.54 -18.86 14.89
CA TYR A 187 4.74 -18.70 14.05
C TYR A 187 4.72 -17.46 13.13
N ASN A 188 3.64 -16.70 13.13
CA ASN A 188 3.52 -15.52 12.25
C ASN A 188 4.60 -14.46 12.52
N GLU A 189 4.98 -14.24 13.77
CA GLU A 189 6.04 -13.31 14.13
C GLU A 189 7.39 -13.76 13.56
N PHE A 190 7.70 -15.05 13.69
CA PHE A 190 8.91 -15.63 13.11
C PHE A 190 8.91 -15.49 11.57
N LYS A 191 7.80 -15.84 10.89
CA LYS A 191 7.66 -15.69 9.43
C LYS A 191 7.92 -14.25 9.00
N ARG A 192 7.29 -13.27 9.64
CA ARG A 192 7.51 -11.84 9.37
C ARG A 192 8.95 -11.41 9.57
N SER A 193 9.65 -11.98 10.58
CA SER A 193 11.07 -11.67 10.86
C SER A 193 12.03 -12.09 9.73
N LEU A 194 11.59 -12.95 8.82
CA LEU A 194 12.38 -13.39 7.66
C LEU A 194 12.42 -12.34 6.56
N HIS A 195 11.51 -11.37 6.55
CA HIS A 195 11.40 -10.30 5.54
C HIS A 195 11.43 -10.82 4.10
N LEU A 196 10.65 -11.87 3.84
CA LEU A 196 10.56 -12.46 2.52
C LEU A 196 9.90 -11.49 1.54
N LEU A 197 10.38 -11.47 0.30
CA LEU A 197 9.88 -10.58 -0.75
C LEU A 197 8.50 -11.02 -1.23
N THR A 198 8.32 -12.33 -1.40
CA THR A 198 7.05 -12.90 -1.85
C THR A 198 6.00 -13.04 -0.74
N GLU A 199 6.31 -12.64 0.50
CA GLU A 199 5.32 -12.52 1.58
C GLU A 199 4.55 -11.19 1.49
N LYS A 200 5.12 -10.19 0.81
CA LYS A 200 4.49 -8.88 0.66
C LYS A 200 3.18 -8.98 -0.13
N PRO A 201 2.14 -8.22 0.27
CA PRO A 201 0.93 -8.11 -0.51
C PRO A 201 1.22 -7.45 -1.86
N VAL A 202 0.50 -7.87 -2.90
CA VAL A 202 0.68 -7.41 -4.28
C VAL A 202 -0.62 -6.82 -4.82
N LEU A 203 -0.51 -5.66 -5.48
CA LEU A 203 -1.55 -5.05 -6.31
C LEU A 203 -1.04 -5.02 -7.75
N TYR A 204 -1.77 -5.63 -8.67
CA TYR A 204 -1.45 -5.56 -10.09
C TYR A 204 -2.08 -4.32 -10.72
N ILE A 205 -1.29 -3.58 -11.48
CA ILE A 205 -1.75 -2.44 -12.29
C ILE A 205 -1.69 -2.86 -13.76
N ALA A 206 -2.84 -3.17 -14.33
CA ALA A 206 -2.97 -3.43 -15.76
C ALA A 206 -2.89 -2.10 -16.52
N ASN A 207 -1.72 -1.77 -17.05
CA ASN A 207 -1.54 -0.56 -17.84
C ASN A 207 -2.06 -0.80 -19.27
N THR A 208 -3.15 -0.11 -19.63
CA THR A 208 -3.87 -0.24 -20.91
C THR A 208 -3.56 0.91 -21.86
N SER A 209 -4.06 0.83 -23.09
CA SER A 209 -4.07 1.94 -24.05
C SER A 209 -5.22 2.91 -23.78
N GLU A 210 -5.13 4.12 -24.36
CA GLU A 210 -6.20 5.10 -24.32
C GLU A 210 -7.49 4.58 -24.96
N ALA A 211 -7.38 3.85 -26.07
CA ALA A 211 -8.53 3.26 -26.76
C ALA A 211 -9.31 2.29 -25.88
N GLU A 212 -8.60 1.42 -25.14
CA GLU A 212 -9.22 0.45 -24.22
C GLU A 212 -9.88 1.10 -22.99
N THR A 213 -9.46 2.32 -22.63
CA THR A 213 -10.10 3.06 -21.52
C THR A 213 -11.51 3.54 -21.88
N MET A 214 -11.78 3.77 -23.17
CA MET A 214 -13.08 4.23 -23.68
C MET A 214 -14.05 3.08 -23.99
N GLU A 215 -13.57 1.83 -23.99
CA GLU A 215 -14.38 0.66 -24.28
C GLU A 215 -14.96 0.06 -23.00
N ASP A 216 -16.24 -0.36 -23.02
CA ASP A 216 -16.88 -1.05 -21.89
C ASP A 216 -16.32 -2.46 -21.66
N ASP A 217 -15.55 -3.00 -22.62
CA ASP A 217 -14.99 -4.35 -22.56
C ASP A 217 -13.50 -4.32 -22.21
N THR A 218 -13.13 -5.01 -21.15
CA THR A 218 -11.74 -5.21 -20.77
C THR A 218 -11.04 -6.09 -21.82
N GLY A 219 -9.92 -5.62 -22.38
CA GLY A 219 -9.13 -6.34 -23.37
C GLY A 219 -8.70 -7.73 -22.90
N GLU A 220 -8.34 -8.62 -23.86
CA GLU A 220 -7.92 -10.01 -23.57
C GLU A 220 -6.73 -10.05 -22.57
N HIS A 221 -5.79 -9.13 -22.70
CA HIS A 221 -4.64 -9.03 -21.82
C HIS A 221 -5.03 -8.73 -20.36
N VAL A 222 -5.98 -7.83 -20.16
CA VAL A 222 -6.48 -7.51 -18.80
C VAL A 222 -7.20 -8.71 -18.21
N ARG A 223 -8.09 -9.36 -18.98
CA ARG A 223 -8.80 -10.56 -18.52
C ARG A 223 -7.85 -11.69 -18.11
N SER A 224 -6.81 -11.94 -18.89
CA SER A 224 -5.82 -12.98 -18.56
C SER A 224 -5.07 -12.67 -17.25
N LEU A 225 -4.75 -11.39 -17.00
CA LEU A 225 -4.14 -10.96 -15.75
C LEU A 225 -5.11 -11.07 -14.57
N GLU A 226 -6.38 -10.73 -14.76
CA GLU A 226 -7.42 -10.86 -13.72
C GLU A 226 -7.64 -12.32 -13.33
N GLU A 227 -7.70 -13.24 -14.31
CA GLU A 227 -7.81 -14.68 -14.07
C GLU A 227 -6.59 -15.23 -13.32
N TYR A 228 -5.41 -14.73 -13.62
CA TYR A 228 -4.18 -15.08 -12.90
C TYR A 228 -4.23 -14.58 -11.45
N ALA A 229 -4.53 -13.31 -11.26
CA ALA A 229 -4.57 -12.66 -9.96
C ALA A 229 -5.62 -13.29 -9.03
N LEU A 230 -6.78 -13.70 -9.58
CA LEU A 230 -7.86 -14.34 -8.82
C LEU A 230 -7.40 -15.64 -8.16
N LYS A 231 -6.51 -16.42 -8.79
CA LYS A 231 -5.99 -17.68 -8.20
C LYS A 231 -5.25 -17.46 -6.90
N GLU A 232 -4.66 -16.28 -6.74
CA GLU A 232 -3.92 -15.88 -5.53
C GLU A 232 -4.69 -14.89 -4.64
N ASN A 233 -5.96 -14.60 -4.99
CA ASN A 233 -6.79 -13.60 -4.31
C ASN A 233 -6.16 -12.18 -4.33
N ASN A 234 -5.40 -11.86 -5.37
CA ASN A 234 -4.83 -10.54 -5.58
C ASN A 234 -5.79 -9.64 -6.36
N ILE A 235 -5.65 -8.33 -6.21
CA ILE A 235 -6.47 -7.31 -6.87
C ILE A 235 -5.76 -6.84 -8.14
N VAL A 236 -6.54 -6.60 -9.21
CA VAL A 236 -6.10 -5.92 -10.43
C VAL A 236 -6.83 -4.58 -10.55
N ILE A 237 -6.11 -3.54 -10.89
CA ILE A 237 -6.67 -2.24 -11.28
C ILE A 237 -6.21 -1.96 -12.71
N SER A 238 -7.16 -1.78 -13.62
CA SER A 238 -6.91 -1.33 -14.98
C SER A 238 -6.92 0.18 -15.05
N LEU A 239 -5.91 0.77 -15.69
CA LEU A 239 -5.82 2.20 -16.00
C LEU A 239 -4.85 2.44 -17.16
N CYS A 240 -4.97 3.61 -17.80
CA CYS A 240 -4.02 4.08 -18.78
C CYS A 240 -3.08 5.12 -18.16
N SER A 241 -1.80 4.76 -18.00
CA SER A 241 -0.82 5.62 -17.33
C SER A 241 -0.61 6.97 -18.03
N SER A 242 -0.78 7.06 -19.36
CA SER A 242 -0.70 8.33 -20.12
C SER A 242 -1.88 9.23 -19.79
N ILE A 243 -3.11 8.72 -19.80
CA ILE A 243 -4.31 9.47 -19.39
C ILE A 243 -4.18 9.99 -17.95
N GLU A 244 -3.72 9.14 -17.03
CA GLU A 244 -3.52 9.55 -15.64
C GLU A 244 -2.49 10.67 -15.51
N GLN A 245 -1.42 10.64 -16.31
CA GLN A 245 -0.42 11.70 -16.32
C GLN A 245 -1.01 13.02 -16.88
N GLU A 246 -1.85 12.95 -17.91
CA GLU A 246 -2.56 14.14 -18.42
C GLU A 246 -3.50 14.70 -17.36
N ILE A 247 -4.31 13.87 -16.69
CA ILE A 247 -5.22 14.31 -15.62
C ILE A 247 -4.44 14.98 -14.48
N ALA A 248 -3.26 14.47 -14.13
CA ALA A 248 -2.44 15.03 -13.06
C ALA A 248 -1.98 16.47 -13.36
N LEU A 249 -1.75 16.80 -14.64
CA LEU A 249 -1.33 18.11 -15.09
C LEU A 249 -2.47 19.11 -15.24
N LEU A 250 -3.73 18.67 -15.26
CA LEU A 250 -4.91 19.53 -15.42
C LEU A 250 -5.20 20.33 -14.15
N LYS A 251 -5.77 21.52 -14.32
CA LYS A 251 -6.35 22.30 -13.23
C LYS A 251 -7.60 21.60 -12.69
N GLU A 252 -7.90 21.78 -11.40
CA GLU A 252 -9.07 21.16 -10.75
C GLU A 252 -10.40 21.43 -11.47
N GLU A 253 -10.52 22.60 -12.13
CA GLU A 253 -11.72 23.00 -12.89
C GLU A 253 -11.86 22.23 -14.21
N GLU A 254 -10.76 21.77 -14.79
CA GLU A 254 -10.70 21.07 -16.08
C GLU A 254 -10.89 19.54 -15.92
N LYS A 255 -10.48 18.99 -14.77
CA LYS A 255 -10.54 17.55 -14.50
C LYS A 255 -11.93 16.93 -14.72
N PRO A 256 -13.05 17.51 -14.25
CA PRO A 256 -14.37 16.91 -14.45
C PRO A 256 -14.77 16.75 -15.91
N ILE A 257 -14.40 17.73 -16.77
CA ILE A 257 -14.71 17.71 -18.21
C ILE A 257 -13.89 16.60 -18.88
N PHE A 258 -12.60 16.54 -18.59
CA PHE A 258 -11.70 15.52 -19.12
C PHE A 258 -12.13 14.11 -18.71
N LEU A 259 -12.44 13.89 -17.43
CA LEU A 259 -12.93 12.60 -16.94
C LEU A 259 -14.22 12.17 -17.65
N GLN A 260 -15.14 13.11 -17.88
CA GLN A 260 -16.40 12.81 -18.59
C GLN A 260 -16.14 12.41 -20.05
N GLU A 261 -15.16 12.99 -20.73
CA GLU A 261 -14.77 12.66 -22.10
C GLU A 261 -14.29 11.22 -22.23
N TYR A 262 -13.57 10.73 -21.23
CA TYR A 262 -13.08 9.34 -21.15
C TYR A 262 -14.06 8.37 -20.45
N GLY A 263 -15.26 8.82 -20.06
CA GLY A 263 -16.23 7.99 -19.33
C GLY A 263 -15.81 7.62 -17.91
N LEU A 264 -14.82 8.33 -17.34
CA LEU A 264 -14.29 8.06 -16.01
C LEU A 264 -15.06 8.85 -14.94
N SER A 265 -15.40 8.21 -13.82
CA SER A 265 -16.04 8.86 -12.67
C SER A 265 -15.03 9.59 -11.77
N GLU A 266 -13.80 9.13 -11.75
CA GLU A 266 -12.67 9.69 -11.00
C GLU A 266 -11.35 9.26 -11.63
N PRO A 267 -10.21 9.91 -11.31
CA PRO A 267 -8.88 9.44 -11.72
C PRO A 267 -8.62 8.01 -11.22
N GLY A 268 -8.09 7.15 -12.09
CA GLY A 268 -7.73 5.78 -11.74
C GLY A 268 -6.68 5.72 -10.63
N LEU A 269 -5.80 6.72 -10.54
CA LEU A 269 -4.83 6.88 -9.46
C LEU A 269 -5.49 6.94 -8.08
N ASN A 270 -6.65 7.56 -7.94
CA ASN A 270 -7.38 7.61 -6.67
C ASN A 270 -7.73 6.18 -6.19
N LYS A 271 -8.13 5.32 -7.11
CA LYS A 271 -8.42 3.90 -6.83
C LYS A 271 -7.14 3.17 -6.44
N VAL A 272 -6.02 3.41 -7.15
CA VAL A 272 -4.71 2.81 -6.82
C VAL A 272 -4.28 3.22 -5.41
N ILE A 273 -4.36 4.50 -5.05
CA ILE A 273 -3.94 5.01 -3.74
C ILE A 273 -4.79 4.38 -2.62
N ARG A 274 -6.12 4.37 -2.77
CA ARG A 274 -7.03 3.76 -1.78
C ARG A 274 -6.81 2.26 -1.63
N THR A 275 -6.72 1.53 -2.74
CA THR A 275 -6.49 0.08 -2.70
C THR A 275 -5.11 -0.26 -2.11
N SER A 276 -4.08 0.53 -2.41
CA SER A 276 -2.76 0.37 -1.78
C SER A 276 -2.81 0.57 -0.27
N PHE A 277 -3.57 1.56 0.19
CA PHE A 277 -3.78 1.83 1.61
C PHE A 277 -4.50 0.67 2.31
N GLU A 278 -5.55 0.14 1.70
CA GLU A 278 -6.29 -1.03 2.21
C GLU A 278 -5.45 -2.29 2.22
N LEU A 279 -4.64 -2.52 1.17
CA LEU A 279 -3.73 -3.65 1.02
C LEU A 279 -2.68 -3.70 2.14
N LEU A 280 -2.24 -2.53 2.60
CA LEU A 280 -1.33 -2.38 3.73
C LEU A 280 -2.01 -2.65 5.09
N GLY A 281 -3.30 -2.97 5.13
CA GLY A 281 -4.04 -3.17 6.36
C GLY A 281 -4.18 -1.91 7.19
N LEU A 282 -4.24 -0.75 6.55
CA LEU A 282 -4.34 0.56 7.18
C LEU A 282 -5.79 1.02 7.33
N GLN A 283 -5.99 1.95 8.22
CA GLN A 283 -7.25 2.67 8.42
C GLN A 283 -6.97 4.07 8.99
N ASN A 284 -7.96 4.96 8.89
CA ASN A 284 -7.84 6.32 9.37
C ASN A 284 -8.78 6.61 10.53
N PHE A 285 -8.29 7.39 11.49
CA PHE A 285 -9.11 8.14 12.42
C PHE A 285 -8.87 9.64 12.24
N PHE A 286 -9.76 10.46 12.77
CA PHE A 286 -9.71 11.92 12.62
C PHE A 286 -9.57 12.61 13.95
N THR A 287 -8.82 13.71 13.96
CA THR A 287 -8.89 14.72 15.02
C THR A 287 -9.50 15.98 14.41
N CYS A 288 -10.53 16.51 15.07
CA CYS A 288 -11.32 17.61 14.55
C CYS A 288 -11.30 18.80 15.50
N GLY A 289 -11.06 19.99 14.98
CA GLY A 289 -11.05 21.23 15.73
C GLY A 289 -10.99 22.46 14.83
N GLU A 290 -11.20 23.65 15.39
CA GLU A 290 -11.16 24.93 14.67
C GLU A 290 -9.78 25.24 14.06
N LYS A 291 -8.70 24.79 14.69
CA LYS A 291 -7.34 24.98 14.17
C LYS A 291 -6.98 24.01 13.06
N GLU A 292 -7.34 22.75 13.23
CA GLU A 292 -6.98 21.71 12.27
C GLU A 292 -8.01 20.57 12.29
N VAL A 293 -8.35 20.10 11.10
CA VAL A 293 -8.95 18.78 10.87
C VAL A 293 -7.90 17.93 10.20
N LYS A 294 -7.55 16.81 10.84
CA LYS A 294 -6.47 15.94 10.37
C LYS A 294 -6.86 14.48 10.36
N SER A 295 -6.48 13.81 9.29
CA SER A 295 -6.55 12.35 9.13
C SER A 295 -5.26 11.71 9.62
N TRP A 296 -5.37 10.68 10.45
CA TRP A 296 -4.27 9.94 11.03
C TRP A 296 -4.33 8.49 10.63
N THR A 297 -3.22 7.98 10.10
CA THR A 297 -3.11 6.60 9.65
C THR A 297 -2.65 5.68 10.77
N ILE A 298 -3.36 4.56 10.95
CA ILE A 298 -3.00 3.48 11.88
C ILE A 298 -3.20 2.12 11.21
N SER A 299 -2.56 1.09 11.75
CA SER A 299 -2.87 -0.29 11.36
C SER A 299 -4.25 -0.71 11.86
N LYS A 300 -4.97 -1.49 11.08
CA LYS A 300 -6.22 -2.13 11.54
C LYS A 300 -5.96 -2.94 12.80
N GLY A 301 -6.85 -2.83 13.79
CA GLY A 301 -6.69 -3.48 15.09
C GLY A 301 -5.88 -2.68 16.12
N SER A 302 -5.40 -1.48 15.79
CA SER A 302 -4.72 -0.61 16.76
C SER A 302 -5.64 -0.20 17.89
N THR A 303 -5.10 -0.22 19.12
CA THR A 303 -5.80 0.26 20.32
C THR A 303 -5.76 1.79 20.42
N ALA A 304 -6.64 2.37 21.25
CA ALA A 304 -6.68 3.84 21.45
C ALA A 304 -5.34 4.42 21.93
N PRO A 305 -4.57 3.81 22.87
CA PRO A 305 -3.24 4.28 23.20
C PRO A 305 -2.27 4.27 22.01
N GLN A 306 -2.27 3.19 21.19
CA GLN A 306 -1.42 3.09 20.00
C GLN A 306 -1.78 4.18 18.99
N ALA A 307 -3.07 4.44 18.77
CA ALA A 307 -3.54 5.53 17.92
C ALA A 307 -3.10 6.91 18.45
N ALA A 308 -3.19 7.13 19.76
CA ALA A 308 -2.66 8.33 20.41
C ALA A 308 -1.16 8.50 20.21
N GLY A 309 -0.40 7.39 20.21
CA GLY A 309 1.04 7.33 19.94
C GLY A 309 1.44 7.83 18.56
N ASN A 310 0.58 7.65 17.57
CA ASN A 310 0.80 8.20 16.22
C ASN A 310 0.72 9.73 16.17
N ILE A 311 0.06 10.36 17.15
CA ILE A 311 0.05 11.82 17.30
C ILE A 311 1.34 12.27 18.00
N HIS A 312 1.63 11.66 19.15
CA HIS A 312 2.84 11.90 19.93
C HIS A 312 3.08 10.76 20.93
N SER A 313 4.34 10.38 21.14
CA SER A 313 4.70 9.31 22.09
C SER A 313 4.24 9.58 23.54
N ASP A 314 4.15 10.84 23.93
CA ASP A 314 3.64 11.22 25.26
C ASP A 314 2.15 10.95 25.39
N PHE A 315 1.37 11.05 24.32
CA PHE A 315 -0.06 10.72 24.33
C PHE A 315 -0.30 9.24 24.58
N GLU A 316 0.55 8.37 24.04
CA GLU A 316 0.49 6.93 24.31
C GLU A 316 0.84 6.64 25.78
N ARG A 317 1.98 7.17 26.26
CA ARG A 317 2.45 6.95 27.64
C ARG A 317 1.50 7.48 28.68
N GLY A 318 0.98 8.68 28.46
CA GLY A 318 0.07 9.37 29.37
C GLY A 318 -1.40 9.10 29.14
N PHE A 319 -1.78 8.14 28.28
CA PHE A 319 -3.16 7.89 27.89
C PHE A 319 -4.07 7.62 29.11
N ILE A 320 -5.16 8.38 29.19
CA ILE A 320 -6.21 8.22 30.22
C ILE A 320 -7.46 7.60 29.59
N LYS A 321 -8.03 8.29 28.61
CA LYS A 321 -9.23 7.87 27.86
C LYS A 321 -9.35 8.64 26.56
N ALA A 322 -10.25 8.20 25.70
CA ALA A 322 -10.61 8.87 24.45
C ALA A 322 -12.11 9.18 24.43
N ASP A 323 -12.47 10.41 24.12
CA ASP A 323 -13.85 10.75 23.76
C ASP A 323 -13.98 10.51 22.24
N THR A 324 -14.88 9.60 21.83
CA THR A 324 -14.95 9.07 20.47
C THR A 324 -16.36 9.08 19.92
N PHE A 325 -16.52 9.50 18.68
CA PHE A 325 -17.73 9.33 17.89
C PHE A 325 -17.36 8.97 16.46
N HIS A 326 -18.26 8.30 15.74
CA HIS A 326 -17.99 7.93 14.36
C HIS A 326 -18.37 9.06 13.40
N TYR A 327 -17.60 9.23 12.32
CA TYR A 327 -17.84 10.22 11.27
C TYR A 327 -19.30 10.24 10.78
N SER A 328 -19.88 9.06 10.51
CA SER A 328 -21.27 8.95 10.02
C SER A 328 -22.30 9.54 10.97
N GLU A 329 -22.08 9.43 12.28
CA GLU A 329 -22.95 10.02 13.29
C GLU A 329 -22.88 11.55 13.26
N LEU A 330 -21.67 12.10 13.05
CA LEU A 330 -21.51 13.54 12.93
C LEU A 330 -22.21 14.10 11.69
N ILE A 331 -22.04 13.44 10.53
CA ILE A 331 -22.71 13.86 9.30
C ILE A 331 -24.24 13.82 9.45
N LYS A 332 -24.76 12.76 10.06
CA LYS A 332 -26.19 12.58 10.27
C LYS A 332 -26.81 13.65 11.18
N ASN A 333 -26.09 14.07 12.21
CA ASN A 333 -26.61 14.97 13.25
C ASN A 333 -26.08 16.42 13.13
N GLY A 334 -25.14 16.68 12.24
CA GLY A 334 -24.69 18.01 11.83
C GLY A 334 -23.72 18.74 12.78
N SER A 335 -23.59 18.30 14.05
CA SER A 335 -22.67 18.97 15.00
C SER A 335 -22.32 18.08 16.19
N GLU A 336 -21.15 18.32 16.80
CA GLU A 336 -20.77 17.68 18.09
C GLU A 336 -21.74 17.99 19.23
N LYS A 337 -22.36 19.18 19.24
CA LYS A 337 -23.34 19.54 20.24
C LYS A 337 -24.53 18.61 20.20
N ALA A 338 -25.07 18.33 19.00
CA ALA A 338 -26.14 17.38 18.81
C ALA A 338 -25.74 15.96 19.25
N LEU A 339 -24.52 15.51 18.91
CA LEU A 339 -24.01 14.21 19.36
C LEU A 339 -23.93 14.10 20.88
N LYS A 340 -23.52 15.18 21.56
CA LYS A 340 -23.45 15.23 23.01
C LYS A 340 -24.82 15.17 23.66
N GLU A 341 -25.79 15.91 23.13
CA GLU A 341 -27.19 15.91 23.60
C GLU A 341 -27.85 14.55 23.43
N LEU A 342 -27.50 13.81 22.36
CA LEU A 342 -27.98 12.46 22.07
C LEU A 342 -27.21 11.34 22.76
N GLY A 343 -26.12 11.67 23.51
CA GLY A 343 -25.29 10.67 24.17
C GLY A 343 -24.49 9.76 23.21
N LEU A 344 -24.20 10.23 21.99
CA LEU A 344 -23.47 9.48 20.96
C LEU A 344 -21.95 9.61 21.08
N ILE A 345 -21.44 10.53 21.93
CA ILE A 345 -20.02 10.61 22.25
C ILE A 345 -19.72 9.59 23.34
N ARG A 346 -18.92 8.58 22.98
CA ARG A 346 -18.51 7.50 23.86
C ARG A 346 -17.20 7.85 24.54
N GLN A 347 -17.01 7.37 25.78
CA GLN A 347 -15.73 7.41 26.47
C GLN A 347 -15.11 6.02 26.43
N GLU A 348 -13.97 5.91 25.78
CA GLU A 348 -13.30 4.65 25.53
C GLU A 348 -11.98 4.56 26.33
N GLY A 349 -11.68 3.35 26.80
CA GLY A 349 -10.49 3.02 27.58
C GLY A 349 -9.33 2.52 26.73
N LYS A 350 -8.32 1.94 27.43
CA LYS A 350 -7.07 1.45 26.80
C LYS A 350 -7.27 0.29 25.81
N ASP A 351 -8.29 -0.54 26.05
CA ASP A 351 -8.54 -1.74 25.23
C ASP A 351 -9.43 -1.47 24.01
N TYR A 352 -9.86 -0.21 23.83
CA TYR A 352 -10.68 0.15 22.69
C TYR A 352 -9.90 0.00 21.39
N ILE A 353 -10.42 -0.81 20.48
CA ILE A 353 -9.90 -0.95 19.12
C ILE A 353 -10.52 0.15 18.27
N VAL A 354 -9.67 1.06 17.78
CA VAL A 354 -10.08 2.19 16.94
C VAL A 354 -10.67 1.66 15.64
N LYS A 355 -11.78 2.27 15.21
CA LYS A 355 -12.46 1.93 13.95
C LYS A 355 -12.13 2.97 12.88
N ASP A 356 -12.14 2.53 11.62
CA ASP A 356 -12.00 3.44 10.49
C ASP A 356 -13.13 4.48 10.49
N GLY A 357 -12.79 5.76 10.41
CA GLY A 357 -13.76 6.85 10.48
C GLY A 357 -14.11 7.36 11.88
N ASP A 358 -13.48 6.85 12.93
CA ASP A 358 -13.64 7.42 14.27
C ASP A 358 -13.05 8.84 14.32
N CYS A 359 -13.80 9.76 14.93
CA CYS A 359 -13.33 11.09 15.34
C CYS A 359 -12.99 11.01 16.82
N ILE A 360 -11.73 11.30 17.17
CA ILE A 360 -11.21 11.01 18.53
C ILE A 360 -10.58 12.24 19.15
N PHE A 361 -10.93 12.47 20.41
CA PHE A 361 -10.27 13.43 21.28
C PHE A 361 -9.59 12.70 22.45
N PHE A 362 -8.27 12.61 22.41
CA PHE A 362 -7.48 11.91 23.43
C PHE A 362 -7.30 12.77 24.69
N LYS A 363 -7.49 12.15 25.84
CA LYS A 363 -7.16 12.74 27.16
C LYS A 363 -5.96 12.00 27.72
N PHE A 364 -4.94 12.75 28.04
CA PHE A 364 -3.67 12.24 28.53
C PHE A 364 -3.11 13.14 29.63
N ASN A 365 -2.22 12.59 30.43
CA ASN A 365 -1.47 13.33 31.46
C ASN A 365 0.00 12.90 31.36
N VAL A 366 0.92 13.88 31.23
CA VAL A 366 2.38 13.65 31.08
C VAL A 366 3.07 14.25 32.31
#